data_57ceb1f168030fa2f1576b5b1760aa17
#
_entry.id   57ceb1f168030fa2f1576b5b1760aa17
#
_cell.length_a   1.000
_cell.length_b   1.000
_cell.length_c   1.000
_cell.angle_alpha   90.00
_cell.angle_beta   90.00
_cell.angle_gamma   90.00
#
_symmetry.space_group_name_H-M   'P 1'
#
loop_
_entity.id
_entity.type
_entity.pdbx_description
1 polymer ?
#
loop_
_entity_poly.entity_id
_entity_poly.type
_entity_poly.pdbx_seq_one_letter_code
_entity_poly.pdbx_strand_id
1 'polypeptide(L)'
;MTAAAYAAIYLLWGSTYLAISLAVDSIPPLFMMGMRCTAAGALMLAWGAARGERAGLRHWGHAGLAGALMIAGTYGALAWAEQRMASGIAALLSATTPFWLAAFEWSGGSRPSRRTVAGLMVGLAGVAVLIGGRSAEPLRLAPIAVILGGTVAWAAGSLYARPPRLPRSLALSAGMSLTSGGILLLAVSWGARELTGFSVREISSTSFAALAYLVVFGSLVGFSAYSWLLRVAPPSRVATHAYVNPLVAIALGSALAGEPLTSTIVCAGLVIAAGVALALAGQ
;
A
#
# COMPACT_ATOMS: atom_id res chain seq x y z
N MET A 1 2.82 -20.98 -10.07
CA MET A 1 3.15 -20.13 -8.89
C MET A 1 3.17 -18.63 -9.23
N THR A 2 3.89 -18.18 -10.25
CA THR A 2 4.02 -16.75 -10.61
C THR A 2 2.67 -16.11 -10.95
N ALA A 3 1.83 -16.74 -11.77
CA ALA A 3 0.49 -16.23 -12.10
C ALA A 3 -0.41 -16.08 -10.86
N ALA A 4 -0.38 -17.05 -9.94
CA ALA A 4 -1.15 -16.97 -8.71
C ALA A 4 -0.68 -15.83 -7.79
N ALA A 5 0.63 -15.56 -7.72
CA ALA A 5 1.16 -14.45 -6.95
C ALA A 5 0.77 -13.08 -7.56
N TYR A 6 0.76 -12.95 -8.89
CA TYR A 6 0.24 -11.76 -9.56
C TYR A 6 -1.27 -11.59 -9.31
N ALA A 7 -2.07 -12.66 -9.45
CA ALA A 7 -3.48 -12.61 -9.14
C ALA A 7 -3.73 -12.18 -7.69
N ALA A 8 -2.93 -12.69 -6.74
CA ALA A 8 -3.02 -12.30 -5.35
C ALA A 8 -2.78 -10.79 -5.16
N ILE A 9 -1.70 -10.21 -5.70
CA ILE A 9 -1.44 -8.78 -5.54
C ILE A 9 -2.41 -7.89 -6.31
N TYR A 10 -2.99 -8.38 -7.42
CA TYR A 10 -3.96 -7.62 -8.20
C TYR A 10 -5.32 -7.56 -7.51
N LEU A 11 -5.84 -8.71 -7.12
CA LEU A 11 -7.19 -8.82 -6.59
C LEU A 11 -7.22 -8.51 -5.08
N LEU A 12 -6.32 -9.13 -4.31
CA LEU A 12 -6.33 -8.95 -2.86
C LEU A 12 -5.90 -7.53 -2.47
N TRP A 13 -4.85 -6.97 -3.06
CA TRP A 13 -4.48 -5.59 -2.73
C TRP A 13 -5.45 -4.56 -3.30
N GLY A 14 -6.03 -4.81 -4.48
CA GLY A 14 -7.10 -3.95 -4.99
C GLY A 14 -8.31 -3.90 -4.06
N SER A 15 -8.70 -5.02 -3.48
CA SER A 15 -9.81 -5.10 -2.52
C SER A 15 -9.45 -4.58 -1.12
N THR A 16 -8.15 -4.45 -0.77
CA THR A 16 -7.77 -3.93 0.56
C THR A 16 -8.18 -2.47 0.76
N TYR A 17 -8.32 -1.66 -0.28
CA TYR A 17 -8.79 -0.28 -0.16
C TYR A 17 -10.19 -0.23 0.43
N LEU A 18 -11.13 -0.99 -0.13
CA LEU A 18 -12.47 -1.11 0.45
C LEU A 18 -12.44 -1.71 1.87
N ALA A 19 -11.62 -2.74 2.09
CA ALA A 19 -11.53 -3.35 3.39
C ALA A 19 -10.95 -2.40 4.46
N ILE A 20 -10.01 -1.50 4.09
CA ILE A 20 -9.49 -0.46 4.99
C ILE A 20 -10.60 0.53 5.32
N SER A 21 -11.32 1.03 4.31
CA SER A 21 -12.44 1.94 4.50
C SER A 21 -13.47 1.37 5.49
N LEU A 22 -13.88 0.11 5.31
CA LEU A 22 -14.80 -0.58 6.22
C LEU A 22 -14.21 -0.82 7.62
N ALA A 23 -12.91 -1.05 7.73
CA ALA A 23 -12.26 -1.28 9.03
C ALA A 23 -12.16 0.01 9.86
N VAL A 24 -11.84 1.14 9.22
CA VAL A 24 -11.67 2.43 9.91
C VAL A 24 -12.99 3.11 10.27
N ASP A 25 -14.11 2.54 9.89
CA ASP A 25 -15.43 3.04 10.28
C ASP A 25 -15.65 2.98 11.81
N SER A 26 -15.18 1.93 12.47
CA SER A 26 -15.29 1.80 13.93
C SER A 26 -13.96 1.53 14.66
N ILE A 27 -12.83 1.41 13.94
CA ILE A 27 -11.52 1.19 14.53
C ILE A 27 -10.62 2.38 14.18
N PRO A 28 -9.93 3.00 15.16
CA PRO A 28 -9.00 4.09 14.89
C PRO A 28 -7.94 3.69 13.84
N PRO A 29 -7.68 4.51 12.81
CA PRO A 29 -6.98 4.07 11.60
C PRO A 29 -5.54 3.60 11.84
N LEU A 30 -4.75 4.35 12.61
CA LEU A 30 -3.36 3.95 12.88
C LEU A 30 -3.29 2.74 13.80
N PHE A 31 -4.20 2.65 14.78
CA PHE A 31 -4.33 1.47 15.64
C PHE A 31 -4.72 0.24 14.82
N MET A 32 -5.74 0.34 13.98
CA MET A 32 -6.19 -0.75 13.10
C MET A 32 -5.03 -1.27 12.23
N MET A 33 -4.31 -0.35 11.59
CA MET A 33 -3.21 -0.71 10.69
C MET A 33 -2.01 -1.28 11.46
N GLY A 34 -1.73 -0.74 12.65
CA GLY A 34 -0.72 -1.27 13.57
C GLY A 34 -1.04 -2.71 14.01
N MET A 35 -2.27 -2.97 14.44
CA MET A 35 -2.75 -4.32 14.80
C MET A 35 -2.65 -5.29 13.62
N ARG A 36 -3.15 -4.88 12.44
CA ARG A 36 -3.07 -5.66 11.20
C ARG A 36 -1.64 -6.12 10.92
N CYS A 37 -0.70 -5.17 10.87
CA CYS A 37 0.67 -5.44 10.47
C CYS A 37 1.45 -6.20 11.54
N THR A 38 1.25 -5.87 12.83
CA THR A 38 1.90 -6.58 13.94
C THR A 38 1.41 -8.02 14.03
N ALA A 39 0.11 -8.27 13.91
CA ALA A 39 -0.45 -9.62 13.93
C ALA A 39 0.08 -10.46 12.76
N ALA A 40 0.02 -9.94 11.54
CA ALA A 40 0.54 -10.64 10.36
C ALA A 40 2.05 -10.87 10.47
N GLY A 41 2.81 -9.88 10.92
CA GLY A 41 4.25 -9.98 11.10
C GLY A 41 4.63 -11.01 12.15
N ALA A 42 3.93 -11.03 13.29
CA ALA A 42 4.14 -12.02 14.36
C ALA A 42 3.88 -13.46 13.88
N LEU A 43 2.80 -13.66 13.10
CA LEU A 43 2.51 -14.98 12.51
C LEU A 43 3.61 -15.43 11.53
N MET A 44 4.13 -14.50 10.71
CA MET A 44 5.23 -14.82 9.79
C MET A 44 6.54 -15.12 10.53
N LEU A 45 6.84 -14.39 11.60
CA LEU A 45 8.01 -14.64 12.45
C LEU A 45 7.89 -16.00 13.17
N ALA A 46 6.71 -16.31 13.71
CA ALA A 46 6.45 -17.62 14.33
C ALA A 46 6.61 -18.76 13.32
N TRP A 47 6.11 -18.58 12.09
CA TRP A 47 6.32 -19.53 11.00
C TRP A 47 7.80 -19.73 10.66
N GLY A 48 8.57 -18.64 10.53
CA GLY A 48 10.02 -18.71 10.28
C GLY A 48 10.76 -19.41 11.42
N ALA A 49 10.43 -19.08 12.68
CA ALA A 49 11.01 -19.71 13.86
C ALA A 49 10.71 -21.23 13.93
N ALA A 50 9.48 -21.63 13.62
CA ALA A 50 9.09 -23.05 13.56
C ALA A 50 9.86 -23.84 12.48
N ARG A 51 10.39 -23.16 11.46
CA ARG A 51 11.27 -23.74 10.43
C ARG A 51 12.76 -23.68 10.79
N GLY A 52 13.09 -23.22 11.99
CA GLY A 52 14.48 -23.06 12.45
C GLY A 52 15.22 -21.87 11.84
N GLU A 53 14.51 -20.95 11.16
CA GLU A 53 15.11 -19.77 10.56
C GLU A 53 15.49 -18.74 11.63
N ARG A 54 16.61 -18.06 11.46
CA ARG A 54 17.11 -17.05 12.41
C ARG A 54 17.55 -15.79 11.69
N ALA A 55 17.34 -14.65 12.33
CA ALA A 55 17.79 -13.34 11.87
C ALA A 55 18.65 -12.68 12.95
N GLY A 56 19.77 -12.07 12.56
CA GLY A 56 20.62 -11.31 13.48
C GLY A 56 20.05 -9.89 13.73
N LEU A 57 20.55 -9.24 14.80
CA LEU A 57 20.14 -7.89 15.21
C LEU A 57 20.27 -6.84 14.09
N ARG A 58 21.31 -6.95 13.24
CA ARG A 58 21.51 -6.06 12.10
C ARG A 58 20.31 -6.08 11.13
N HIS A 59 19.70 -7.23 10.90
CA HIS A 59 18.53 -7.35 10.05
C HIS A 59 17.32 -6.61 10.64
N TRP A 60 17.19 -6.58 11.98
CA TRP A 60 16.12 -5.83 12.65
C TRP A 60 16.23 -4.32 12.43
N GLY A 61 17.44 -3.74 12.45
CA GLY A 61 17.65 -2.34 12.12
C GLY A 61 17.22 -2.00 10.69
N HIS A 62 17.60 -2.84 9.72
CA HIS A 62 17.17 -2.66 8.33
C HIS A 62 15.67 -2.90 8.14
N ALA A 63 15.11 -3.91 8.77
CA ALA A 63 13.67 -4.19 8.74
C ALA A 63 12.87 -3.07 9.42
N GLY A 64 13.40 -2.47 10.48
CA GLY A 64 12.81 -1.32 11.16
C GLY A 64 12.67 -0.12 10.23
N LEU A 65 13.73 0.22 9.48
CA LEU A 65 13.67 1.31 8.51
C LEU A 65 12.75 0.97 7.33
N ALA A 66 12.82 -0.26 6.79
CA ALA A 66 11.91 -0.70 5.73
C ALA A 66 10.45 -0.67 6.20
N GLY A 67 10.17 -1.14 7.43
CA GLY A 67 8.85 -1.10 8.05
C GLY A 67 8.36 0.32 8.32
N ALA A 68 9.24 1.22 8.77
CA ALA A 68 8.88 2.63 8.96
C ALA A 68 8.45 3.29 7.65
N LEU A 69 9.18 3.05 6.56
CA LEU A 69 8.88 3.62 5.25
C LEU A 69 7.66 2.95 4.60
N MET A 70 7.71 1.63 4.41
CA MET A 70 6.69 0.91 3.65
C MET A 70 5.40 0.73 4.44
N ILE A 71 5.50 0.39 5.71
CA ILE A 71 4.32 0.05 6.53
C ILE A 71 3.80 1.29 7.25
N ALA A 72 4.60 1.90 8.13
CA ALA A 72 4.12 3.04 8.89
C ALA A 72 3.82 4.25 8.00
N GLY A 73 4.74 4.60 7.10
CA GLY A 73 4.59 5.73 6.20
C GLY A 73 3.45 5.56 5.19
N THR A 74 3.31 4.37 4.59
CA THR A 74 2.31 4.17 3.53
C THR A 74 0.97 3.69 4.05
N TYR A 75 0.95 2.64 4.86
CA TYR A 75 -0.32 2.09 5.35
C TYR A 75 -0.98 3.00 6.38
N GLY A 76 -0.17 3.69 7.20
CA GLY A 76 -0.69 4.72 8.10
C GLY A 76 -1.31 5.89 7.34
N ALA A 77 -0.61 6.38 6.30
CA ALA A 77 -1.11 7.42 5.42
C ALA A 77 -2.43 7.02 4.74
N LEU A 78 -2.51 5.79 4.23
CA LEU A 78 -3.68 5.27 3.55
C LEU A 78 -4.88 5.16 4.50
N ALA A 79 -4.71 4.52 5.66
CA ALA A 79 -5.79 4.36 6.63
C ALA A 79 -6.32 5.69 7.16
N TRP A 80 -5.42 6.66 7.41
CA TRP A 80 -5.82 8.00 7.82
C TRP A 80 -6.59 8.75 6.72
N ALA A 81 -6.18 8.59 5.46
CA ALA A 81 -6.80 9.28 4.34
C ALA A 81 -8.17 8.67 3.97
N GLU A 82 -8.35 7.36 4.06
CA GLU A 82 -9.61 6.67 3.72
C GLU A 82 -10.77 6.98 4.68
N GLN A 83 -10.50 7.59 5.84
CA GLN A 83 -11.56 8.22 6.64
C GLN A 83 -12.09 9.54 6.03
N ARG A 84 -11.46 10.06 4.97
CA ARG A 84 -11.67 11.41 4.44
C ARG A 84 -11.87 11.47 2.94
N MET A 85 -11.79 10.31 2.28
CA MET A 85 -12.02 10.17 0.84
C MET A 85 -12.41 8.74 0.49
N ALA A 86 -13.09 8.56 -0.64
CA ALA A 86 -13.48 7.26 -1.16
C ALA A 86 -12.26 6.36 -1.46
N SER A 87 -12.42 5.06 -1.23
CA SER A 87 -11.37 4.04 -1.40
C SER A 87 -10.83 4.01 -2.84
N GLY A 88 -11.69 4.21 -3.84
CA GLY A 88 -11.29 4.30 -5.24
C GLY A 88 -10.35 5.47 -5.53
N ILE A 89 -10.57 6.63 -4.90
CA ILE A 89 -9.70 7.82 -5.03
C ILE A 89 -8.33 7.54 -4.38
N ALA A 90 -8.34 6.96 -3.18
CA ALA A 90 -7.11 6.58 -2.48
C ALA A 90 -6.27 5.59 -3.30
N ALA A 91 -6.92 4.62 -3.97
CA ALA A 91 -6.27 3.67 -4.87
C ALA A 91 -5.64 4.36 -6.10
N LEU A 92 -6.37 5.32 -6.73
CA LEU A 92 -5.86 6.09 -7.87
C LEU A 92 -4.61 6.91 -7.51
N LEU A 93 -4.62 7.58 -6.35
CA LEU A 93 -3.45 8.32 -5.87
C LEU A 93 -2.29 7.39 -5.55
N SER A 94 -2.56 6.21 -4.98
CA SER A 94 -1.54 5.20 -4.68
C SER A 94 -0.90 4.62 -5.95
N ALA A 95 -1.60 4.65 -7.09
CA ALA A 95 -1.05 4.25 -8.39
C ALA A 95 0.10 5.15 -8.90
N THR A 96 0.41 6.25 -8.22
CA THR A 96 1.59 7.08 -8.51
C THR A 96 2.90 6.46 -8.01
N THR A 97 2.86 5.40 -7.22
CA THR A 97 4.07 4.73 -6.67
C THR A 97 5.14 4.40 -7.71
N PRO A 98 4.83 3.86 -8.92
CA PRO A 98 5.83 3.59 -9.94
C PRO A 98 6.60 4.84 -10.42
N PHE A 99 5.99 6.01 -10.33
CA PHE A 99 6.64 7.27 -10.70
C PHE A 99 7.79 7.60 -9.75
N TRP A 100 7.56 7.42 -8.46
CA TRP A 100 8.59 7.64 -7.43
C TRP A 100 9.71 6.62 -7.53
N LEU A 101 9.40 5.34 -7.83
CA LEU A 101 10.41 4.33 -8.10
C LEU A 101 11.31 4.74 -9.26
N ALA A 102 10.74 5.18 -10.40
CA ALA A 102 11.49 5.65 -11.55
C ALA A 102 12.32 6.91 -11.24
N ALA A 103 11.77 7.84 -10.45
CA ALA A 103 12.48 9.06 -10.04
C ALA A 103 13.70 8.73 -9.15
N PHE A 104 13.55 7.79 -8.20
CA PHE A 104 14.66 7.36 -7.36
C PHE A 104 15.72 6.56 -8.13
N GLU A 105 15.33 5.73 -9.08
CA GLU A 105 16.28 5.05 -9.97
C GLU A 105 17.04 6.06 -10.81
N TRP A 106 16.40 7.14 -11.26
CA TRP A 106 17.05 8.22 -11.98
C TRP A 106 18.08 8.95 -11.10
N SER A 107 17.74 9.32 -9.88
CA SER A 107 18.66 9.95 -8.94
C SER A 107 19.86 9.06 -8.60
N GLY A 108 19.71 7.73 -8.70
CA GLY A 108 20.78 6.73 -8.57
C GLY A 108 21.66 6.54 -9.83
N GLY A 109 21.48 7.37 -10.86
CA GLY A 109 22.32 7.36 -12.08
C GLY A 109 21.68 6.63 -13.28
N SER A 110 20.55 5.97 -13.12
CA SER A 110 19.82 5.34 -14.22
C SER A 110 18.95 6.39 -14.93
N ARG A 111 19.31 6.78 -16.16
CA ARG A 111 18.50 7.76 -16.91
C ARG A 111 17.18 7.11 -17.38
N PRO A 112 16.01 7.66 -16.99
CA PRO A 112 14.73 7.14 -17.47
C PRO A 112 14.64 7.32 -18.99
N SER A 113 14.00 6.37 -19.65
CA SER A 113 13.72 6.51 -21.07
C SER A 113 12.74 7.65 -21.33
N ARG A 114 12.69 8.16 -22.57
CA ARG A 114 11.72 9.18 -22.97
C ARG A 114 10.27 8.70 -22.74
N ARG A 115 10.01 7.40 -22.90
CA ARG A 115 8.71 6.78 -22.63
C ARG A 115 8.35 6.83 -21.15
N THR A 116 9.32 6.53 -20.27
CA THR A 116 9.14 6.64 -18.82
C THR A 116 8.78 8.07 -18.42
N VAL A 117 9.51 9.07 -18.93
CA VAL A 117 9.21 10.48 -18.65
C VAL A 117 7.82 10.87 -19.16
N ALA A 118 7.48 10.51 -20.41
CA ALA A 118 6.16 10.77 -20.97
C ALA A 118 5.04 10.13 -20.13
N GLY A 119 5.23 8.87 -19.70
CA GLY A 119 4.31 8.18 -18.82
C GLY A 119 4.10 8.88 -17.47
N LEU A 120 5.20 9.37 -16.87
CA LEU A 120 5.14 10.18 -15.65
C LEU A 120 4.27 11.43 -15.84
N MET A 121 4.47 12.16 -16.93
CA MET A 121 3.71 13.38 -17.23
C MET A 121 2.22 13.10 -17.48
N VAL A 122 1.90 12.03 -18.21
CA VAL A 122 0.51 11.58 -18.43
C VAL A 122 -0.14 11.17 -17.11
N GLY A 123 0.56 10.42 -16.27
CA GLY A 123 0.02 10.01 -14.96
C GLY A 123 -0.23 11.20 -14.03
N LEU A 124 0.69 12.18 -13.98
CA LEU A 124 0.48 13.43 -13.22
C LEU A 124 -0.71 14.25 -13.77
N ALA A 125 -0.89 14.27 -15.09
CA ALA A 125 -2.09 14.91 -15.69
C ALA A 125 -3.37 14.22 -15.23
N GLY A 126 -3.39 12.87 -15.12
CA GLY A 126 -4.51 12.13 -14.55
C GLY A 126 -4.80 12.48 -13.09
N VAL A 127 -3.76 12.63 -12.25
CA VAL A 127 -3.92 13.12 -10.88
C VAL A 127 -4.48 14.54 -10.86
N ALA A 128 -4.00 15.43 -11.76
CA ALA A 128 -4.52 16.79 -11.87
C ALA A 128 -6.01 16.81 -12.29
N VAL A 129 -6.42 15.93 -13.22
CA VAL A 129 -7.83 15.75 -13.60
C VAL A 129 -8.66 15.29 -12.40
N LEU A 130 -8.14 14.35 -11.60
CA LEU A 130 -8.84 13.87 -10.40
C LEU A 130 -9.04 14.99 -9.36
N ILE A 131 -8.01 15.80 -9.13
CA ILE A 131 -8.04 16.89 -8.14
C ILE A 131 -8.87 18.09 -8.63
N GLY A 132 -8.73 18.45 -9.90
CA GLY A 132 -9.42 19.59 -10.52
C GLY A 132 -10.84 19.31 -10.99
N GLY A 133 -11.25 18.03 -11.03
CA GLY A 133 -12.57 17.63 -11.50
C GLY A 133 -13.69 17.91 -10.50
N ARG A 134 -14.94 17.88 -10.99
CA ARG A 134 -16.13 17.95 -10.13
C ARG A 134 -16.35 16.58 -9.48
N SER A 135 -15.78 16.40 -8.29
CA SER A 135 -16.09 15.27 -7.42
C SER A 135 -17.43 15.50 -6.74
N ALA A 136 -18.12 14.40 -6.37
CA ALA A 136 -19.35 14.47 -5.58
C ALA A 136 -19.11 15.17 -4.22
N GLU A 137 -17.87 15.05 -3.71
CA GLU A 137 -17.37 15.81 -2.56
C GLU A 137 -16.08 16.56 -2.92
N PRO A 138 -15.86 17.78 -2.37
CA PRO A 138 -14.63 18.51 -2.62
C PRO A 138 -13.43 17.76 -2.06
N LEU A 139 -12.46 17.45 -2.92
CA LEU A 139 -11.23 16.77 -2.51
C LEU A 139 -10.38 17.70 -1.62
N ARG A 140 -10.12 17.27 -0.41
CA ARG A 140 -9.25 17.99 0.53
C ARG A 140 -7.78 17.74 0.20
N LEU A 141 -6.97 18.80 0.16
CA LEU A 141 -5.54 18.69 -0.18
C LEU A 141 -4.73 17.85 0.81
N ALA A 142 -5.08 17.91 2.11
CA ALA A 142 -4.32 17.21 3.13
C ALA A 142 -4.32 15.66 2.94
N PRO A 143 -5.46 14.96 2.76
CA PRO A 143 -5.44 13.53 2.47
C PRO A 143 -4.70 13.18 1.17
N ILE A 144 -4.79 14.01 0.14
CA ILE A 144 -4.05 13.80 -1.11
C ILE A 144 -2.53 13.84 -0.84
N ALA A 145 -2.06 14.89 -0.18
CA ALA A 145 -0.63 15.05 0.15
C ALA A 145 -0.11 13.91 1.02
N VAL A 146 -0.91 13.45 1.99
CA VAL A 146 -0.57 12.34 2.88
C VAL A 146 -0.43 11.04 2.10
N ILE A 147 -1.35 10.71 1.18
CA ILE A 147 -1.22 9.50 0.33
C ILE A 147 0.00 9.63 -0.59
N LEU A 148 0.20 10.76 -1.26
CA LEU A 148 1.36 10.95 -2.13
C LEU A 148 2.68 10.82 -1.35
N GLY A 149 2.76 11.36 -0.13
CA GLY A 149 3.89 11.14 0.78
C GLY A 149 4.09 9.66 1.12
N GLY A 150 3.00 8.94 1.36
CA GLY A 150 3.00 7.50 1.57
C GLY A 150 3.55 6.73 0.36
N THR A 151 3.18 7.11 -0.88
CA THR A 151 3.71 6.45 -2.10
C THR A 151 5.21 6.71 -2.29
N VAL A 152 5.70 7.91 -1.94
CA VAL A 152 7.14 8.21 -1.87
C VAL A 152 7.84 7.30 -0.86
N ALA A 153 7.28 7.17 0.34
CA ALA A 153 7.83 6.33 1.39
C ALA A 153 7.85 4.84 0.99
N TRP A 154 6.80 4.35 0.31
CA TRP A 154 6.77 2.99 -0.23
C TRP A 154 7.87 2.77 -1.25
N ALA A 155 8.04 3.67 -2.20
CA ALA A 155 9.06 3.57 -3.23
C ALA A 155 10.47 3.57 -2.62
N ALA A 156 10.76 4.49 -1.70
CA ALA A 156 12.04 4.54 -0.99
C ALA A 156 12.28 3.26 -0.18
N GLY A 157 11.29 2.80 0.57
CA GLY A 157 11.37 1.58 1.36
C GLY A 157 11.55 0.32 0.51
N SER A 158 10.88 0.22 -0.63
CA SER A 158 11.01 -0.91 -1.57
C SER A 158 12.41 -1.02 -2.17
N LEU A 159 13.03 0.12 -2.50
CA LEU A 159 14.41 0.15 -2.97
C LEU A 159 15.40 -0.16 -1.84
N TYR A 160 15.11 0.32 -0.63
CA TYR A 160 15.95 0.05 0.53
C TYR A 160 15.91 -1.42 0.97
N ALA A 161 14.74 -2.07 0.92
CA ALA A 161 14.51 -3.44 1.38
C ALA A 161 15.14 -4.52 0.49
N ARG A 162 15.89 -4.14 -0.55
CA ARG A 162 16.59 -5.10 -1.44
C ARG A 162 17.73 -5.83 -0.72
N PRO A 163 18.04 -7.10 -1.11
CA PRO A 163 19.21 -7.81 -0.59
C PRO A 163 20.52 -6.99 -0.77
N PRO A 164 21.50 -7.12 0.13
CA PRO A 164 21.59 -8.07 1.23
C PRO A 164 21.06 -7.55 2.59
N ARG A 165 20.35 -6.44 2.63
CA ARG A 165 19.92 -5.77 3.88
C ARG A 165 18.94 -6.59 4.72
N LEU A 166 18.03 -7.29 4.06
CA LEU A 166 17.05 -8.15 4.72
C LEU A 166 17.42 -9.63 4.60
N PRO A 167 16.93 -10.51 5.51
CA PRO A 167 17.16 -11.95 5.44
C PRO A 167 16.70 -12.55 4.12
N ARG A 168 17.37 -13.64 3.68
CA ARG A 168 16.92 -14.40 2.50
C ARG A 168 15.58 -15.10 2.72
N SER A 169 15.26 -15.46 3.96
CA SER A 169 13.94 -16.00 4.30
C SER A 169 12.86 -14.95 4.02
N LEU A 170 11.82 -15.36 3.29
CA LEU A 170 10.67 -14.53 3.01
C LEU A 170 9.86 -14.25 4.29
N ALA A 171 9.67 -15.32 5.11
CA ALA A 171 8.94 -15.22 6.36
C ALA A 171 9.61 -14.23 7.31
N LEU A 172 10.93 -14.33 7.48
CA LEU A 172 11.67 -13.42 8.35
C LEU A 172 11.68 -11.99 7.80
N SER A 173 12.00 -11.79 6.51
CA SER A 173 12.10 -10.44 5.95
C SER A 173 10.77 -9.69 5.98
N ALA A 174 9.69 -10.34 5.57
CA ALA A 174 8.36 -9.74 5.60
C ALA A 174 7.84 -9.61 7.05
N GLY A 175 8.01 -10.66 7.86
CA GLY A 175 7.60 -10.65 9.26
C GLY A 175 8.26 -9.54 10.07
N MET A 176 9.58 -9.36 9.94
CA MET A 176 10.32 -8.29 10.63
C MET A 176 9.87 -6.90 10.19
N SER A 177 9.70 -6.66 8.88
CA SER A 177 9.26 -5.37 8.37
C SER A 177 7.82 -5.05 8.78
N LEU A 178 6.90 -6.02 8.69
CA LEU A 178 5.51 -5.84 9.12
C LEU A 178 5.43 -5.59 10.63
N THR A 179 6.14 -6.37 11.44
CA THR A 179 6.13 -6.21 12.90
C THR A 179 6.71 -4.86 13.30
N SER A 180 7.87 -4.48 12.76
CA SER A 180 8.51 -3.20 13.09
C SER A 180 7.64 -2.00 12.69
N GLY A 181 7.10 -2.00 11.47
CA GLY A 181 6.22 -0.94 11.00
C GLY A 181 4.87 -0.92 11.74
N GLY A 182 4.32 -2.08 12.07
CA GLY A 182 3.11 -2.22 12.86
C GLY A 182 3.27 -1.68 14.30
N ILE A 183 4.36 -2.05 14.98
CA ILE A 183 4.68 -1.50 16.32
C ILE A 183 4.85 0.01 16.26
N LEU A 184 5.51 0.54 15.21
CA LEU A 184 5.66 1.98 15.04
C LEU A 184 4.29 2.66 14.87
N LEU A 185 3.37 2.08 14.09
CA LEU A 185 2.00 2.59 13.94
C LEU A 185 1.24 2.58 15.26
N LEU A 186 1.36 1.51 16.06
CA LEU A 186 0.77 1.45 17.40
C LEU A 186 1.33 2.53 18.31
N ALA A 187 2.64 2.77 18.27
CA ALA A 187 3.28 3.83 19.06
C ALA A 187 2.81 5.23 18.61
N VAL A 188 2.67 5.46 17.29
CA VAL A 188 2.14 6.73 16.75
C VAL A 188 0.66 6.91 17.13
N SER A 189 -0.16 5.87 17.02
CA SER A 189 -1.56 5.87 17.45
C SER A 189 -1.70 6.24 18.94
N TRP A 190 -0.85 5.64 19.79
CA TRP A 190 -0.79 5.97 21.21
C TRP A 190 -0.41 7.44 21.44
N GLY A 191 0.67 7.91 20.80
CA GLY A 191 1.14 9.30 20.91
C GLY A 191 0.13 10.32 20.38
N ALA A 192 -0.61 9.98 19.33
CA ALA A 192 -1.69 10.79 18.78
C ALA A 192 -2.99 10.75 19.62
N ARG A 193 -2.99 9.98 20.71
CA ARG A 193 -4.16 9.77 21.57
C ARG A 193 -5.38 9.24 20.81
N GLU A 194 -5.15 8.48 19.77
CA GLU A 194 -6.20 7.94 18.89
C GLU A 194 -7.15 7.00 19.63
N LEU A 195 -6.67 6.39 20.72
CA LEU A 195 -7.44 5.49 21.57
C LEU A 195 -8.21 6.20 22.69
N THR A 196 -8.17 7.54 22.76
CA THR A 196 -8.91 8.28 23.80
C THR A 196 -10.42 8.18 23.52
N GLY A 197 -11.14 7.54 24.42
CA GLY A 197 -12.57 7.27 24.27
C GLY A 197 -12.90 6.05 23.40
N PHE A 198 -11.91 5.38 22.82
CA PHE A 198 -12.15 4.15 22.04
C PHE A 198 -12.39 2.95 22.95
N SER A 199 -13.43 2.19 22.65
CA SER A 199 -13.75 0.93 23.31
C SER A 199 -13.77 -0.22 22.31
N VAL A 200 -13.08 -1.31 22.62
CA VAL A 200 -13.08 -2.52 21.79
C VAL A 200 -14.51 -3.10 21.62
N ARG A 201 -15.40 -2.81 22.54
CA ARG A 201 -16.81 -3.24 22.45
C ARG A 201 -17.62 -2.51 21.37
N GLU A 202 -17.12 -1.36 20.91
CA GLU A 202 -17.75 -0.55 19.86
C GLU A 202 -17.33 -0.98 18.46
N ILE A 203 -16.39 -1.92 18.34
CA ILE A 203 -15.97 -2.46 17.05
C ILE A 203 -17.14 -3.19 16.41
N SER A 204 -17.58 -2.71 15.24
CA SER A 204 -18.62 -3.36 14.47
C SER A 204 -18.14 -4.72 13.94
N SER A 205 -19.07 -5.66 13.74
CA SER A 205 -18.75 -6.95 13.14
C SER A 205 -18.14 -6.80 11.74
N THR A 206 -18.58 -5.80 10.97
CA THR A 206 -18.05 -5.47 9.65
C THR A 206 -16.60 -5.02 9.73
N SER A 207 -16.26 -4.08 10.64
CA SER A 207 -14.89 -3.60 10.82
C SER A 207 -13.96 -4.70 11.34
N PHE A 208 -14.45 -5.55 12.23
CA PHE A 208 -13.67 -6.71 12.70
C PHE A 208 -13.41 -7.71 11.58
N ALA A 209 -14.41 -8.06 10.77
CA ALA A 209 -14.25 -8.94 9.62
C ALA A 209 -13.31 -8.35 8.57
N ALA A 210 -13.41 -7.04 8.32
CA ALA A 210 -12.50 -6.32 7.43
C ALA A 210 -11.06 -6.34 7.95
N LEU A 211 -10.83 -6.13 9.26
CA LEU A 211 -9.50 -6.25 9.87
C LEU A 211 -8.94 -7.68 9.71
N ALA A 212 -9.74 -8.70 10.00
CA ALA A 212 -9.33 -10.10 9.85
C ALA A 212 -8.97 -10.41 8.38
N TYR A 213 -9.78 -9.94 7.43
CA TYR A 213 -9.49 -10.02 6.00
C TYR A 213 -8.14 -9.35 5.65
N LEU A 214 -7.91 -8.15 6.16
CA LEU A 214 -6.67 -7.40 5.92
C LEU A 214 -5.44 -8.10 6.49
N VAL A 215 -5.55 -8.74 7.66
CA VAL A 215 -4.45 -9.54 8.25
C VAL A 215 -4.11 -10.72 7.33
N VAL A 216 -5.11 -11.52 6.98
CA VAL A 216 -4.89 -12.77 6.23
C VAL A 216 -4.56 -12.48 4.76
N PHE A 217 -5.46 -11.82 4.05
CA PHE A 217 -5.35 -11.66 2.61
C PHE A 217 -4.48 -10.46 2.21
N GLY A 218 -4.61 -9.33 2.88
CA GLY A 218 -3.83 -8.14 2.56
C GLY A 218 -2.37 -8.25 3.00
N SER A 219 -2.11 -8.81 4.18
CA SER A 219 -0.77 -8.85 4.76
C SER A 219 -0.11 -10.22 4.60
N LEU A 220 -0.67 -11.31 5.14
CA LEU A 220 0.00 -12.61 5.05
C LEU A 220 0.14 -13.07 3.58
N VAL A 221 -0.95 -13.08 2.82
CA VAL A 221 -0.92 -13.57 1.43
C VAL A 221 -0.35 -12.49 0.50
N GLY A 222 -0.93 -11.29 0.50
CA GLY A 222 -0.58 -10.24 -0.46
C GLY A 222 0.86 -9.74 -0.30
N PHE A 223 1.29 -9.41 0.93
CA PHE A 223 2.66 -8.93 1.15
C PHE A 223 3.71 -10.04 0.94
N SER A 224 3.38 -11.31 1.23
CA SER A 224 4.24 -12.45 0.91
C SER A 224 4.38 -12.63 -0.60
N ALA A 225 3.26 -12.57 -1.34
CA ALA A 225 3.26 -12.67 -2.79
C ALA A 225 4.09 -11.54 -3.44
N TYR A 226 3.90 -10.30 -2.99
CA TYR A 226 4.67 -9.15 -3.43
C TYR A 226 6.17 -9.32 -3.16
N SER A 227 6.53 -9.65 -1.91
CA SER A 227 7.92 -9.82 -1.51
C SER A 227 8.60 -10.98 -2.26
N TRP A 228 7.84 -12.03 -2.58
CA TRP A 228 8.33 -13.14 -3.40
C TRP A 228 8.51 -12.71 -4.86
N LEU A 229 7.54 -12.01 -5.44
CA LEU A 229 7.63 -11.53 -6.82
C LEU A 229 8.83 -10.61 -7.03
N LEU A 230 9.15 -9.74 -6.07
CA LEU A 230 10.34 -8.87 -6.15
C LEU A 230 11.67 -9.65 -6.21
N ARG A 231 11.66 -10.95 -5.89
CA ARG A 231 12.86 -11.82 -5.96
C ARG A 231 12.95 -12.60 -7.27
N VAL A 232 11.81 -12.87 -7.91
CA VAL A 232 11.74 -13.79 -9.07
C VAL A 232 11.30 -13.11 -10.36
N ALA A 233 10.88 -11.83 -10.30
CA ALA A 233 10.42 -11.07 -11.44
C ALA A 233 11.04 -9.67 -11.46
N PRO A 234 11.18 -9.04 -12.63
CA PRO A 234 11.60 -7.65 -12.74
C PRO A 234 10.64 -6.74 -11.98
N PRO A 235 11.15 -5.74 -11.22
CA PRO A 235 10.31 -4.79 -10.47
C PRO A 235 9.25 -4.10 -11.34
N SER A 236 9.56 -3.80 -12.60
CA SER A 236 8.63 -3.24 -13.57
C SER A 236 7.41 -4.13 -13.81
N ARG A 237 7.59 -5.46 -13.89
CA ARG A 237 6.47 -6.40 -14.00
C ARG A 237 5.68 -6.49 -12.71
N VAL A 238 6.35 -6.45 -11.56
CA VAL A 238 5.64 -6.47 -10.26
C VAL A 238 4.82 -5.20 -10.10
N ALA A 239 5.33 -4.05 -10.52
CA ALA A 239 4.64 -2.77 -10.46
C ALA A 239 3.33 -2.70 -11.28
N THR A 240 3.06 -3.69 -12.16
CA THR A 240 1.80 -3.75 -12.92
C THR A 240 0.55 -3.88 -12.03
N HIS A 241 0.68 -4.28 -10.76
CA HIS A 241 -0.44 -4.22 -9.82
C HIS A 241 -1.00 -2.80 -9.66
N ALA A 242 -0.17 -1.77 -9.85
CA ALA A 242 -0.61 -0.37 -9.78
C ALA A 242 -1.66 0.00 -10.83
N TYR A 243 -1.81 -0.77 -11.93
CA TYR A 243 -2.88 -0.56 -12.92
C TYR A 243 -4.19 -1.22 -12.52
N VAL A 244 -4.08 -2.40 -11.93
CA VAL A 244 -5.25 -3.25 -11.68
C VAL A 244 -5.91 -2.88 -10.34
N ASN A 245 -5.10 -2.55 -9.33
CA ASN A 245 -5.62 -2.24 -8.00
C ASN A 245 -6.66 -1.11 -7.98
N PRO A 246 -6.47 0.04 -8.65
CA PRO A 246 -7.48 1.08 -8.71
C PRO A 246 -8.78 0.63 -9.36
N LEU A 247 -8.70 -0.20 -10.42
CA LEU A 247 -9.89 -0.72 -11.09
C LEU A 247 -10.69 -1.64 -10.16
N VAL A 248 -10.00 -2.52 -9.44
CA VAL A 248 -10.63 -3.39 -8.45
C VAL A 248 -11.23 -2.56 -7.30
N ALA A 249 -10.48 -1.57 -6.79
CA ALA A 249 -10.95 -0.71 -5.70
C ALA A 249 -12.21 0.08 -6.10
N ILE A 250 -12.21 0.72 -7.27
CA ILE A 250 -13.36 1.48 -7.79
C ILE A 250 -14.56 0.56 -8.01
N ALA A 251 -14.35 -0.61 -8.62
CA ALA A 251 -15.43 -1.56 -8.87
C ALA A 251 -16.07 -2.06 -7.57
N LEU A 252 -15.25 -2.44 -6.58
CA LEU A 252 -15.74 -2.91 -5.28
C LEU A 252 -16.34 -1.79 -4.44
N GLY A 253 -15.72 -0.61 -4.41
CA GLY A 253 -16.22 0.56 -3.69
C GLY A 253 -17.60 0.99 -4.20
N SER A 254 -17.76 1.03 -5.53
CA SER A 254 -19.06 1.35 -6.14
C SER A 254 -20.11 0.26 -5.90
N ALA A 255 -19.74 -1.04 -6.08
CA ALA A 255 -20.69 -2.13 -5.99
C ALA A 255 -21.12 -2.48 -4.56
N LEU A 256 -20.23 -2.35 -3.58
CA LEU A 256 -20.43 -2.85 -2.21
C LEU A 256 -20.55 -1.73 -1.17
N ALA A 257 -19.93 -0.57 -1.40
CA ALA A 257 -19.96 0.56 -0.46
C ALA A 257 -20.78 1.76 -0.97
N GLY A 258 -21.37 1.67 -2.18
CA GLY A 258 -22.14 2.78 -2.75
C GLY A 258 -21.30 4.01 -3.09
N GLU A 259 -19.98 3.86 -3.25
CA GLU A 259 -19.10 4.97 -3.64
C GLU A 259 -19.50 5.51 -5.03
N PRO A 260 -19.57 6.85 -5.21
CA PRO A 260 -20.03 7.43 -6.46
C PRO A 260 -19.03 7.18 -7.60
N LEU A 261 -19.49 6.57 -8.68
CA LEU A 261 -18.73 6.38 -9.91
C LEU A 261 -18.96 7.58 -10.84
N THR A 262 -18.15 8.62 -10.69
CA THR A 262 -18.24 9.82 -11.53
C THR A 262 -17.41 9.67 -12.80
N SER A 263 -17.79 10.41 -13.87
CA SER A 263 -16.99 10.47 -15.10
C SER A 263 -15.56 10.96 -14.84
N THR A 264 -15.38 11.87 -13.87
CA THR A 264 -14.06 12.34 -13.43
C THR A 264 -13.18 11.21 -12.91
N ILE A 265 -13.72 10.33 -12.03
CA ILE A 265 -12.98 9.18 -11.49
C ILE A 265 -12.59 8.21 -12.61
N VAL A 266 -13.51 7.92 -13.52
CA VAL A 266 -13.25 7.02 -14.67
C VAL A 266 -12.19 7.61 -15.59
N CYS A 267 -12.34 8.87 -16.00
CA CYS A 267 -11.37 9.53 -16.88
C CYS A 267 -9.99 9.63 -16.22
N ALA A 268 -9.92 10.08 -14.96
CA ALA A 268 -8.66 10.16 -14.23
C ALA A 268 -7.99 8.78 -14.09
N GLY A 269 -8.78 7.75 -13.78
CA GLY A 269 -8.30 6.36 -13.68
C GLY A 269 -7.69 5.86 -14.98
N LEU A 270 -8.37 6.10 -16.11
CA LEU A 270 -7.86 5.72 -17.44
C LEU A 270 -6.57 6.45 -17.79
N VAL A 271 -6.49 7.77 -17.52
CA VAL A 271 -5.29 8.58 -17.77
C VAL A 271 -4.13 8.14 -16.87
N ILE A 272 -4.36 7.91 -15.58
CA ILE A 272 -3.33 7.40 -14.65
C ILE A 272 -2.84 6.03 -15.12
N ALA A 273 -3.75 5.10 -15.44
CA ALA A 273 -3.40 3.77 -15.91
C ALA A 273 -2.58 3.83 -17.22
N ALA A 274 -2.96 4.66 -18.18
CA ALA A 274 -2.20 4.87 -19.42
C ALA A 274 -0.81 5.46 -19.14
N GLY A 275 -0.69 6.42 -18.23
CA GLY A 275 0.59 7.00 -17.80
C GLY A 275 1.53 5.98 -17.18
N VAL A 276 1.01 5.17 -16.26
CA VAL A 276 1.77 4.09 -15.64
C VAL A 276 2.17 3.05 -16.70
N ALA A 277 1.24 2.63 -17.62
CA ALA A 277 1.53 1.71 -18.72
C ALA A 277 2.70 2.19 -19.60
N LEU A 278 2.65 3.46 -19.99
CA LEU A 278 3.67 4.07 -20.81
C LEU A 278 5.02 4.16 -20.07
N ALA A 279 5.00 4.50 -18.78
CA ALA A 279 6.22 4.59 -17.96
C ALA A 279 6.92 3.23 -17.83
N LEU A 280 6.16 2.15 -17.63
CA LEU A 280 6.71 0.79 -17.51
C LEU A 280 7.16 0.21 -18.85
N ALA A 281 6.50 0.55 -19.96
CA ALA A 281 6.93 0.15 -21.31
C ALA A 281 8.26 0.82 -21.72
N GLY A 282 8.71 1.81 -20.99
CA GLY A 282 9.96 2.52 -21.17
C GLY A 282 11.15 1.98 -20.35
N GLN A 283 10.92 1.03 -19.45
CA GLN A 283 11.96 0.36 -18.64
C GLN A 283 12.40 -0.94 -19.33
#